data_3dd99dfd212d3988c107cf14997e988c
#
_entry.id   3dd99dfd212d3988c107cf14997e988c
#
_cell.length_a   1.000
_cell.length_b   1.000
_cell.length_c   1.000
_cell.angle_alpha   90.00
_cell.angle_beta   90.00
_cell.angle_gamma   90.00
#
_symmetry.space_group_name_H-M   'P 1'
#
loop_
_entity.id
_entity.type
_entity.pdbx_description
1 polymer ?
#
loop_
_entity_poly.entity_id
_entity_poly.type
_entity_poly.pdbx_seq_one_letter_code
_entity_poly.pdbx_strand_id
1 'polypeptide(L)'
;MKICLIQPDIAWGDPQANCEHLDRLIGAGAADGADLYVLPEMFTTGFATLPDAVVEHEPSAGLAWMQRKAAQHHAAIAGSIALEIPGQAGNDEGQAGNHGATCVNRFYFVRPDGSYVQYDKRHLFGYGGEGERFRAGGERVVVKYLGVRFLLAVCYDLRFPVWLRNRDDYDAILLVASWPDVRRFAWDTLSRARAIENACYVAAVNRIGEDPACKYNGGTALIGPYGETLVQAEDGREGVLSGEIDLGHLVSYHQKFPVLQDADDFDLKP
;
A
#
# COMPACT_ATOMS: atom_id res chain seq x y z
N MET A 1 18.64 -1.83 3.40
CA MET A 1 17.68 -0.74 3.62
C MET A 1 16.73 -1.17 4.72
N LYS A 2 16.62 -0.39 5.81
CA LYS A 2 15.71 -0.69 6.92
C LYS A 2 14.29 -0.22 6.59
N ILE A 3 13.31 -1.13 6.70
CA ILE A 3 11.90 -0.83 6.47
C ILE A 3 11.10 -1.10 7.75
N CYS A 4 10.16 -0.22 8.05
CA CYS A 4 9.27 -0.33 9.19
C CYS A 4 7.82 -0.50 8.70
N LEU A 5 7.18 -1.62 9.06
CA LEU A 5 5.81 -1.94 8.69
C LEU A 5 4.91 -1.70 9.90
N ILE A 6 3.83 -0.95 9.72
CA ILE A 6 2.96 -0.55 10.82
C ILE A 6 1.59 -1.21 10.66
N GLN A 7 1.21 -2.03 11.63
CA GLN A 7 -0.09 -2.69 11.74
C GLN A 7 -0.92 -1.99 12.82
N PRO A 8 -1.69 -0.94 12.49
CA PRO A 8 -2.49 -0.20 13.45
C PRO A 8 -3.92 -0.74 13.53
N ASP A 9 -4.61 -0.42 14.63
CA ASP A 9 -6.05 -0.29 14.63
C ASP A 9 -6.43 1.08 14.04
N ILE A 10 -7.39 1.11 13.13
CA ILE A 10 -7.81 2.35 12.47
C ILE A 10 -9.23 2.69 12.92
N ALA A 11 -9.39 3.83 13.59
CA ALA A 11 -10.70 4.38 13.94
C ALA A 11 -11.46 4.76 12.66
N TRP A 12 -12.69 4.25 12.54
CA TRP A 12 -13.53 4.52 11.37
C TRP A 12 -13.91 5.99 11.28
N GLY A 13 -13.59 6.62 10.14
CA GLY A 13 -14.00 7.98 9.80
C GLY A 13 -13.38 9.09 10.65
N ASP A 14 -12.28 8.84 11.38
CA ASP A 14 -11.61 9.85 12.20
C ASP A 14 -10.15 10.07 11.81
N PRO A 15 -9.89 10.90 10.77
CA PRO A 15 -8.52 11.15 10.29
C PRO A 15 -7.59 11.74 11.35
N GLN A 16 -8.11 12.60 12.23
CA GLN A 16 -7.29 13.20 13.27
C GLN A 16 -6.85 12.18 14.31
N ALA A 17 -7.78 11.38 14.85
CA ALA A 17 -7.48 10.34 15.82
C ALA A 17 -6.50 9.31 15.26
N ASN A 18 -6.64 8.94 13.98
CA ASN A 18 -5.75 8.00 13.31
C ASN A 18 -4.33 8.56 13.15
N CYS A 19 -4.17 9.82 12.74
CA CYS A 19 -2.86 10.45 12.66
C CYS A 19 -2.18 10.57 14.05
N GLU A 20 -2.93 10.96 15.08
CA GLU A 20 -2.42 11.03 16.46
C GLU A 20 -2.05 9.63 16.99
N HIS A 21 -2.83 8.62 16.64
CA HIS A 21 -2.54 7.24 17.01
C HIS A 21 -1.25 6.72 16.34
N LEU A 22 -1.10 6.96 15.05
CA LEU A 22 0.12 6.61 14.30
C LEU A 22 1.35 7.36 14.84
N ASP A 23 1.21 8.61 15.29
CA ASP A 23 2.28 9.34 15.96
C ASP A 23 2.78 8.61 17.21
N ARG A 24 1.85 8.08 18.02
CA ARG A 24 2.21 7.29 19.20
C ARG A 24 2.87 5.97 18.83
N LEU A 25 2.35 5.26 17.84
CA LEU A 25 2.90 3.98 17.38
C LEU A 25 4.31 4.13 16.83
N ILE A 26 4.53 5.10 15.95
CA ILE A 26 5.84 5.39 15.37
C ILE A 26 6.81 5.82 16.48
N GLY A 27 6.36 6.69 17.41
CA GLY A 27 7.19 7.17 18.51
C GLY A 27 7.54 6.08 19.55
N ALA A 28 6.63 5.17 19.85
CA ALA A 28 6.84 4.11 20.83
C ALA A 28 7.59 2.89 20.28
N GLY A 29 7.37 2.59 18.99
CA GLY A 29 7.99 1.46 18.31
C GLY A 29 9.20 1.83 17.50
N ALA A 30 9.77 3.04 17.74
CA ALA A 30 10.81 3.59 16.91
C ALA A 30 11.85 2.53 16.57
N ALA A 31 11.72 1.97 15.39
CA ALA A 31 12.84 1.38 14.71
C ALA A 31 13.82 2.54 14.47
N ASP A 32 14.65 2.83 15.49
CA ASP A 32 15.67 3.88 15.40
C ASP A 32 16.41 3.72 14.08
N GLY A 33 16.25 4.71 13.20
CA GLY A 33 16.90 4.75 11.91
C GLY A 33 16.25 3.87 10.82
N ALA A 34 14.92 3.73 10.77
CA ALA A 34 14.24 3.22 9.58
C ALA A 34 14.38 4.20 8.41
N ASP A 35 14.62 3.66 7.21
CA ASP A 35 14.68 4.44 5.97
C ASP A 35 13.29 4.68 5.36
N LEU A 36 12.33 3.79 5.67
CA LEU A 36 10.97 3.82 5.13
C LEU A 36 9.97 3.28 6.16
N TYR A 37 8.88 4.01 6.40
CA TYR A 37 7.70 3.57 7.14
C TYR A 37 6.55 3.28 6.16
N VAL A 38 5.87 2.13 6.35
CA VAL A 38 4.74 1.74 5.51
C VAL A 38 3.49 1.60 6.36
N LEU A 39 2.46 2.35 5.97
CA LEU A 39 1.14 2.42 6.59
C LEU A 39 0.13 1.62 5.75
N PRO A 40 -1.01 1.19 6.31
CA PRO A 40 -2.02 0.44 5.57
C PRO A 40 -2.82 1.29 4.57
N GLU A 41 -3.77 0.64 3.89
CA GLU A 41 -4.72 1.27 2.98
C GLU A 41 -5.68 2.18 3.73
N MET A 42 -5.95 3.38 3.16
CA MET A 42 -6.84 4.41 3.72
C MET A 42 -6.59 4.64 5.21
N PHE A 43 -5.33 4.81 5.58
CA PHE A 43 -4.86 4.83 6.97
C PHE A 43 -5.48 5.97 7.80
N THR A 44 -6.00 7.01 7.15
CA THR A 44 -6.64 8.14 7.84
C THR A 44 -8.11 7.91 8.13
N THR A 45 -8.83 7.16 7.29
CA THR A 45 -10.29 7.07 7.35
C THR A 45 -10.84 5.68 7.61
N GLY A 46 -10.02 4.63 7.41
CA GLY A 46 -10.51 3.28 7.21
C GLY A 46 -11.08 3.10 5.80
N PHE A 47 -11.60 1.91 5.46
CA PHE A 47 -12.02 1.56 4.09
C PHE A 47 -13.33 2.27 3.69
N ALA A 48 -13.22 3.53 3.24
CA ALA A 48 -14.28 4.54 3.09
C ALA A 48 -15.16 4.32 1.84
N THR A 49 -15.73 3.13 1.64
CA THR A 49 -16.58 2.79 0.48
C THR A 49 -18.06 3.09 0.68
N LEU A 50 -18.53 3.22 1.93
CA LEU A 50 -19.92 3.58 2.21
C LEU A 50 -20.23 5.00 1.71
N PRO A 51 -21.47 5.29 1.27
CA PRO A 51 -21.84 6.57 0.67
C PRO A 51 -21.58 7.80 1.56
N ASP A 52 -21.72 7.64 2.87
CA ASP A 52 -21.54 8.66 3.90
C ASP A 52 -20.19 8.58 4.60
N ALA A 53 -19.29 7.67 4.18
CA ALA A 53 -17.98 7.54 4.78
C ALA A 53 -17.12 8.78 4.53
N VAL A 54 -16.32 9.13 5.53
CA VAL A 54 -15.37 10.25 5.46
C VAL A 54 -14.30 9.96 4.42
N VAL A 55 -14.05 10.93 3.55
CA VAL A 55 -12.91 10.98 2.64
C VAL A 55 -12.20 12.32 2.81
N GLU A 56 -10.92 12.36 2.50
CA GLU A 56 -10.19 13.62 2.51
C GLU A 56 -10.43 14.43 1.23
N HIS A 57 -10.18 15.72 1.31
CA HIS A 57 -10.26 16.67 0.19
C HIS A 57 -8.90 17.31 -0.04
N GLU A 58 -8.65 17.82 -1.24
CA GLU A 58 -7.46 18.62 -1.52
C GLU A 58 -7.57 20.03 -0.89
N PRO A 59 -6.55 20.52 -0.13
CA PRO A 59 -5.30 19.86 0.23
C PRO A 59 -5.50 18.81 1.33
N SER A 60 -4.97 17.58 1.13
CA SER A 60 -5.13 16.46 2.05
C SER A 60 -4.37 16.66 3.36
N ALA A 61 -5.07 16.55 4.49
CA ALA A 61 -4.47 16.60 5.83
C ALA A 61 -3.56 15.41 6.09
N GLY A 62 -3.93 14.22 5.59
CA GLY A 62 -3.11 13.01 5.67
C GLY A 62 -1.81 13.13 4.89
N LEU A 63 -1.85 13.67 3.66
CA LEU A 63 -0.62 13.93 2.90
C LEU A 63 0.27 14.94 3.64
N ALA A 64 -0.29 16.02 4.14
CA ALA A 64 0.45 17.00 4.91
C ALA A 64 1.07 16.40 6.19
N TRP A 65 0.35 15.47 6.85
CA TRP A 65 0.87 14.70 7.98
C TRP A 65 2.04 13.82 7.54
N MET A 66 1.91 13.05 6.43
CA MET A 66 3.00 12.22 5.89
C MET A 66 4.25 13.06 5.59
N GLN A 67 4.11 14.24 4.98
CA GLN A 67 5.24 15.14 4.68
C GLN A 67 5.94 15.61 5.95
N ARG A 68 5.19 16.02 6.98
CA ARG A 68 5.78 16.42 8.28
C ARG A 68 6.52 15.27 8.93
N LYS A 69 5.94 14.04 8.91
CA LYS A 69 6.57 12.86 9.51
C LYS A 69 7.80 12.39 8.74
N ALA A 70 7.76 12.43 7.42
CA ALA A 70 8.91 12.11 6.58
C ALA A 70 10.11 13.03 6.89
N ALA A 71 9.86 14.34 7.00
CA ALA A 71 10.88 15.31 7.39
C ALA A 71 11.37 15.10 8.83
N GLN A 72 10.45 14.85 9.78
CA GLN A 72 10.78 14.65 11.21
C GLN A 72 11.66 13.42 11.43
N HIS A 73 11.38 12.31 10.77
CA HIS A 73 12.10 11.05 10.94
C HIS A 73 13.27 10.88 9.96
N HIS A 74 13.47 11.82 9.04
CA HIS A 74 14.44 11.71 7.94
C HIS A 74 14.29 10.41 7.13
N ALA A 75 13.07 9.93 7.00
CA ALA A 75 12.70 8.67 6.36
C ALA A 75 11.52 8.87 5.40
N ALA A 76 11.39 8.01 4.39
CA ALA A 76 10.19 8.04 3.56
C ALA A 76 8.97 7.48 4.33
N ILE A 77 7.77 7.93 3.95
CA ILE A 77 6.50 7.40 4.46
C ILE A 77 5.61 7.01 3.29
N ALA A 78 5.07 5.80 3.34
CA ALA A 78 4.22 5.22 2.30
C ALA A 78 2.90 4.73 2.89
N GLY A 79 1.79 4.91 2.16
CA GLY A 79 0.45 4.49 2.57
C GLY A 79 -0.61 5.06 1.65
N SER A 80 -1.88 4.60 1.73
CA SER A 80 -2.92 5.17 0.89
C SER A 80 -3.98 5.94 1.68
N ILE A 81 -4.63 6.87 0.99
CA ILE A 81 -5.66 7.79 1.50
C ILE A 81 -6.88 7.71 0.58
N ALA A 82 -8.08 7.70 1.17
CA ALA A 82 -9.33 7.94 0.46
C ALA A 82 -9.46 9.43 0.18
N LEU A 83 -9.34 9.85 -1.07
CA LEU A 83 -9.26 11.26 -1.46
C LEU A 83 -10.33 11.60 -2.48
N GLU A 84 -11.07 12.69 -2.23
CA GLU A 84 -11.92 13.32 -3.22
C GLU A 84 -11.10 14.32 -4.03
N ILE A 85 -11.08 14.11 -5.35
CA ILE A 85 -10.41 14.99 -6.29
C ILE A 85 -11.44 15.77 -7.10
N PRO A 86 -11.14 17.02 -7.51
CA PRO A 86 -12.02 17.77 -8.40
C PRO A 86 -12.31 16.96 -9.67
N GLY A 87 -13.60 16.89 -10.07
CA GLY A 87 -13.99 16.24 -11.30
C GLY A 87 -13.26 16.90 -12.49
N GLN A 88 -12.51 16.12 -13.26
CA GLN A 88 -12.06 16.60 -14.56
C GLN A 88 -13.28 16.72 -15.45
N ALA A 89 -13.58 17.94 -15.89
CA ALA A 89 -14.49 18.17 -17.01
C ALA A 89 -13.82 17.63 -18.28
N GLY A 90 -14.01 16.36 -18.59
CA GLY A 90 -13.38 15.67 -19.72
C GLY A 90 -14.25 14.54 -20.21
N ASN A 91 -14.72 14.68 -21.41
CA ASN A 91 -15.14 13.78 -22.48
C ASN A 91 -15.29 12.27 -22.18
N ASP A 92 -16.01 11.88 -21.12
CA ASP A 92 -16.52 10.52 -20.97
C ASP A 92 -17.98 10.48 -21.43
N GLU A 93 -18.17 10.47 -22.77
CA GLU A 93 -19.45 10.17 -23.42
C GLU A 93 -19.84 8.68 -23.26
N GLY A 94 -19.78 8.14 -22.04
CA GLY A 94 -20.06 6.71 -21.86
C GLY A 94 -20.57 6.26 -20.50
N GLN A 95 -20.46 7.08 -19.45
CA GLN A 95 -21.04 6.74 -18.15
C GLN A 95 -21.97 7.85 -17.67
N ALA A 96 -23.25 7.63 -17.87
CA ALA A 96 -24.31 8.46 -17.29
C ALA A 96 -24.33 8.26 -15.76
N GLY A 97 -23.85 9.26 -15.01
CA GLY A 97 -24.09 9.32 -13.58
C GLY A 97 -22.96 9.96 -12.78
N ASN A 98 -23.02 11.22 -12.62
CA ASN A 98 -22.39 12.07 -11.62
C ASN A 98 -21.34 13.05 -12.17
N HIS A 99 -21.77 14.23 -12.53
CA HIS A 99 -20.94 15.42 -12.77
C HIS A 99 -20.52 16.07 -11.44
N GLY A 100 -19.96 15.29 -10.51
CA GLY A 100 -19.51 15.70 -9.19
C GLY A 100 -18.10 15.23 -8.91
N ALA A 101 -17.55 15.65 -7.79
CA ALA A 101 -16.27 15.21 -7.26
C ALA A 101 -16.10 13.67 -7.34
N THR A 102 -14.92 13.21 -7.67
CA THR A 102 -14.60 11.80 -7.85
C THR A 102 -13.62 11.37 -6.78
N CYS A 103 -13.90 10.27 -6.06
CA CYS A 103 -12.96 9.71 -5.10
C CYS A 103 -11.92 8.81 -5.76
N VAL A 104 -10.72 8.79 -5.21
CA VAL A 104 -9.64 7.86 -5.54
C VAL A 104 -9.04 7.25 -4.29
N ASN A 105 -8.61 6.01 -4.37
CA ASN A 105 -7.78 5.36 -3.35
C ASN A 105 -6.32 5.59 -3.76
N ARG A 106 -5.73 6.65 -3.21
CA ARG A 106 -4.42 7.15 -3.65
C ARG A 106 -3.33 6.74 -2.69
N PHE A 107 -2.41 5.94 -3.18
CA PHE A 107 -1.16 5.63 -2.51
C PHE A 107 -0.18 6.80 -2.68
N TYR A 108 0.41 7.25 -1.59
CA TYR A 108 1.50 8.21 -1.58
C TYR A 108 2.79 7.57 -1.10
N PHE A 109 3.89 7.84 -1.79
CA PHE A 109 5.25 7.59 -1.34
C PHE A 109 5.92 8.96 -1.14
N VAL A 110 6.03 9.38 0.11
CA VAL A 110 6.52 10.71 0.50
C VAL A 110 7.97 10.60 0.97
N ARG A 111 8.87 11.43 0.39
CA ARG A 111 10.28 11.48 0.76
C ARG A 111 10.54 12.48 1.88
N PRO A 112 11.74 12.42 2.56
CA PRO A 112 12.09 13.35 3.63
C PRO A 112 12.08 14.84 3.26
N ASP A 113 12.31 15.16 1.98
CA ASP A 113 12.24 16.52 1.43
C ASP A 113 10.81 17.02 1.14
N GLY A 114 9.80 16.20 1.45
CA GLY A 114 8.39 16.48 1.20
C GLY A 114 7.92 16.20 -0.22
N SER A 115 8.82 15.86 -1.15
CA SER A 115 8.42 15.41 -2.49
C SER A 115 7.73 14.05 -2.43
N TYR A 116 6.81 13.79 -3.35
CA TYR A 116 6.08 12.51 -3.35
C TYR A 116 5.85 11.97 -4.75
N VAL A 117 5.59 10.67 -4.80
CA VAL A 117 5.05 9.94 -5.95
C VAL A 117 3.70 9.39 -5.54
N GLN A 118 2.74 9.36 -6.45
CA GLN A 118 1.38 8.86 -6.18
C GLN A 118 1.02 7.72 -7.14
N TYR A 119 0.15 6.83 -6.65
CA TYR A 119 -0.45 5.74 -7.41
C TYR A 119 -1.93 5.65 -7.05
N ASP A 120 -2.83 5.76 -8.02
CA ASP A 120 -4.24 5.51 -7.82
C ASP A 120 -4.52 4.02 -8.04
N LYS A 121 -5.17 3.38 -7.06
CA LYS A 121 -5.48 1.94 -7.08
C LYS A 121 -6.11 1.52 -8.40
N ARG A 122 -5.51 0.52 -9.05
CA ARG A 122 -5.98 0.02 -10.35
C ARG A 122 -7.23 -0.84 -10.22
N HIS A 123 -7.24 -1.79 -9.28
CA HIS A 123 -8.32 -2.76 -9.16
C HIS A 123 -9.18 -2.41 -7.95
N LEU A 124 -10.33 -1.80 -8.22
CA LEU A 124 -11.31 -1.48 -7.19
C LEU A 124 -12.02 -2.74 -6.72
N PHE A 125 -12.27 -2.82 -5.41
CA PHE A 125 -12.97 -3.96 -4.80
C PHE A 125 -14.49 -3.86 -5.04
N GLY A 126 -14.94 -4.27 -6.24
CA GLY A 126 -16.34 -4.17 -6.67
C GLY A 126 -17.32 -4.91 -5.75
N TYR A 127 -16.93 -6.07 -5.18
CA TYR A 127 -17.73 -6.78 -4.20
C TYR A 127 -18.03 -5.94 -2.93
N GLY A 128 -17.13 -5.03 -2.55
CA GLY A 128 -17.30 -4.10 -1.44
C GLY A 128 -17.83 -2.73 -1.85
N GLY A 129 -18.37 -2.57 -3.06
CA GLY A 129 -18.95 -1.31 -3.53
C GLY A 129 -17.94 -0.21 -3.86
N GLU A 130 -16.62 -0.49 -3.83
CA GLU A 130 -15.60 0.54 -4.06
C GLU A 130 -15.78 1.25 -5.41
N GLY A 131 -16.14 0.51 -6.46
CA GLY A 131 -16.37 1.04 -7.80
C GLY A 131 -17.61 1.95 -7.94
N GLU A 132 -18.50 1.99 -6.95
CA GLU A 132 -19.66 2.89 -6.96
C GLU A 132 -19.27 4.33 -6.60
N ARG A 133 -18.15 4.52 -5.88
CA ARG A 133 -17.70 5.81 -5.36
C ARG A 133 -16.32 6.21 -5.86
N PHE A 134 -15.44 5.25 -6.07
CA PHE A 134 -14.05 5.47 -6.43
C PHE A 134 -13.79 5.20 -7.91
N ARG A 135 -12.86 5.97 -8.47
CA ARG A 135 -12.33 5.75 -9.82
C ARG A 135 -11.03 4.96 -9.77
N ALA A 136 -10.89 4.00 -10.69
CA ALA A 136 -9.66 3.24 -10.86
C ALA A 136 -8.56 4.09 -11.50
N GLY A 137 -7.32 3.86 -11.08
CA GLY A 137 -6.12 4.37 -11.75
C GLY A 137 -5.80 3.60 -13.03
N GLY A 138 -4.99 4.18 -13.90
CA GLY A 138 -4.58 3.58 -15.17
C GLY A 138 -3.08 3.26 -15.24
N GLU A 139 -2.27 3.81 -14.35
CA GLU A 139 -0.81 3.75 -14.44
C GLU A 139 -0.22 2.80 -13.41
N ARG A 140 0.76 2.01 -13.83
CA ARG A 140 1.60 1.19 -12.97
C ARG A 140 2.81 2.03 -12.53
N VAL A 141 3.02 2.17 -11.23
CA VAL A 141 4.01 3.10 -10.68
C VAL A 141 5.12 2.35 -9.95
N VAL A 142 6.35 2.58 -10.39
CA VAL A 142 7.57 2.14 -9.70
C VAL A 142 8.33 3.36 -9.20
N VAL A 143 8.66 3.40 -7.91
CA VAL A 143 9.43 4.47 -7.29
C VAL A 143 10.81 3.96 -6.87
N LYS A 144 11.86 4.74 -7.17
CA LYS A 144 13.21 4.44 -6.71
C LYS A 144 13.55 5.27 -5.47
N TYR A 145 14.00 4.58 -4.41
CA TYR A 145 14.43 5.23 -3.17
C TYR A 145 15.58 4.45 -2.53
N LEU A 146 16.67 5.15 -2.19
CA LEU A 146 17.90 4.58 -1.60
C LEU A 146 18.40 3.30 -2.32
N GLY A 147 18.31 3.30 -3.65
CA GLY A 147 18.77 2.20 -4.49
C GLY A 147 17.74 1.11 -4.75
N VAL A 148 16.69 0.98 -3.94
CA VAL A 148 15.60 0.01 -4.10
C VAL A 148 14.52 0.55 -5.04
N ARG A 149 14.02 -0.28 -5.95
CA ARG A 149 12.89 -0.01 -6.85
C ARG A 149 11.63 -0.63 -6.25
N PHE A 150 10.62 0.16 -5.94
CA PHE A 150 9.37 -0.27 -5.32
C PHE A 150 8.20 -0.18 -6.30
N LEU A 151 7.54 -1.29 -6.57
CA LEU A 151 6.21 -1.27 -7.20
C LEU A 151 5.17 -0.92 -6.12
N LEU A 152 4.33 0.09 -6.41
CA LEU A 152 3.24 0.47 -5.52
C LEU A 152 1.97 -0.33 -5.85
N ALA A 153 1.32 -0.88 -4.82
CA ALA A 153 0.11 -1.69 -4.95
C ALA A 153 -0.83 -1.49 -3.76
N VAL A 154 -2.13 -1.54 -4.01
CA VAL A 154 -3.15 -1.37 -2.97
C VAL A 154 -4.11 -2.56 -2.96
N CYS A 155 -4.11 -3.28 -1.85
CA CYS A 155 -5.11 -4.25 -1.42
C CYS A 155 -5.55 -5.24 -2.52
N TYR A 156 -6.65 -4.97 -3.21
CA TYR A 156 -7.23 -5.84 -4.21
C TYR A 156 -6.32 -6.07 -5.43
N ASP A 157 -5.34 -5.18 -5.68
CA ASP A 157 -4.30 -5.37 -6.71
C ASP A 157 -3.56 -6.69 -6.51
N LEU A 158 -3.43 -7.16 -5.26
CA LEU A 158 -2.80 -8.44 -4.91
C LEU A 158 -3.38 -9.62 -5.68
N ARG A 159 -4.66 -9.59 -6.08
CA ARG A 159 -5.32 -10.68 -6.80
C ARG A 159 -5.00 -10.73 -8.29
N PHE A 160 -4.29 -9.73 -8.82
CA PHE A 160 -4.07 -9.56 -10.26
C PHE A 160 -2.58 -9.74 -10.61
N PRO A 161 -2.11 -10.99 -10.84
CA PRO A 161 -0.69 -11.27 -11.05
C PRO A 161 -0.12 -10.58 -12.29
N VAL A 162 -0.92 -10.40 -13.34
CA VAL A 162 -0.47 -9.73 -14.57
C VAL A 162 -0.10 -8.27 -14.32
N TRP A 163 -0.88 -7.56 -13.47
CA TRP A 163 -0.59 -6.18 -13.08
C TRP A 163 0.71 -6.07 -12.26
N LEU A 164 0.93 -7.04 -11.39
CA LEU A 164 2.08 -7.07 -10.48
C LEU A 164 3.29 -7.78 -11.07
N ARG A 165 3.21 -8.29 -12.32
CA ARG A 165 4.32 -9.05 -12.90
C ARG A 165 5.59 -8.21 -13.00
N ASN A 166 6.68 -8.74 -12.44
CA ASN A 166 8.00 -8.14 -12.51
C ASN A 166 8.57 -8.32 -13.93
N ARG A 167 8.97 -7.20 -14.54
CA ARG A 167 9.64 -7.14 -15.85
C ARG A 167 11.11 -6.72 -15.67
N ASP A 168 11.72 -7.15 -14.57
CA ASP A 168 13.02 -6.68 -14.09
C ASP A 168 13.06 -5.16 -13.83
N ASP A 169 11.92 -4.60 -13.46
CA ASP A 169 11.73 -3.17 -13.27
C ASP A 169 11.53 -2.77 -11.80
N TYR A 170 11.40 -3.74 -10.87
CA TYR A 170 11.35 -3.48 -9.44
C TYR A 170 12.03 -4.57 -8.61
N ASP A 171 12.38 -4.23 -7.36
CA ASP A 171 13.07 -5.09 -6.39
C ASP A 171 12.15 -5.53 -5.25
N ALA A 172 11.11 -4.72 -4.99
CA ALA A 172 10.14 -4.97 -3.93
C ALA A 172 8.75 -4.45 -4.30
N ILE A 173 7.70 -5.07 -3.74
CA ILE A 173 6.32 -4.58 -3.78
C ILE A 173 6.00 -3.93 -2.44
N LEU A 174 5.53 -2.68 -2.43
CA LEU A 174 4.84 -2.07 -1.29
C LEU A 174 3.34 -2.31 -1.47
N LEU A 175 2.80 -3.22 -0.68
CA LEU A 175 1.40 -3.62 -0.71
C LEU A 175 0.72 -3.16 0.57
N VAL A 176 -0.17 -2.18 0.47
CA VAL A 176 -0.94 -1.65 1.60
C VAL A 176 -2.40 -2.08 1.51
N ALA A 177 -3.02 -2.46 2.62
CA ALA A 177 -4.35 -3.05 2.58
C ALA A 177 -5.21 -2.75 3.82
N SER A 178 -6.54 -2.83 3.58
CA SER A 178 -7.58 -3.11 4.55
C SER A 178 -8.21 -4.45 4.18
N TRP A 179 -7.49 -5.54 4.48
CA TRP A 179 -7.85 -6.89 4.04
C TRP A 179 -8.56 -7.65 5.17
N PRO A 180 -9.85 -8.01 4.98
CA PRO A 180 -10.66 -8.63 6.03
C PRO A 180 -10.17 -10.02 6.48
N ASP A 181 -10.41 -10.34 7.75
CA ASP A 181 -10.03 -11.60 8.39
C ASP A 181 -10.62 -12.84 7.70
N VAL A 182 -11.85 -12.77 7.22
CA VAL A 182 -12.53 -13.86 6.48
C VAL A 182 -11.80 -14.25 5.19
N ARG A 183 -10.89 -13.43 4.70
CA ARG A 183 -10.06 -13.68 3.52
C ARG A 183 -8.56 -13.76 3.83
N ARG A 184 -8.19 -13.92 5.11
CA ARG A 184 -6.81 -13.94 5.57
C ARG A 184 -5.95 -14.98 4.85
N PHE A 185 -6.47 -16.19 4.64
CA PHE A 185 -5.75 -17.23 3.90
C PHE A 185 -5.32 -16.78 2.51
N ALA A 186 -6.19 -16.06 1.80
CA ALA A 186 -5.84 -15.50 0.48
C ALA A 186 -4.76 -14.41 0.57
N TRP A 187 -4.80 -13.57 1.61
CA TRP A 187 -3.77 -12.56 1.88
C TRP A 187 -2.39 -13.18 2.05
N ASP A 188 -2.27 -14.14 2.96
CA ASP A 188 -1.01 -14.81 3.28
C ASP A 188 -0.45 -15.57 2.07
N THR A 189 -1.34 -16.31 1.37
CA THR A 189 -0.95 -17.12 0.21
C THR A 189 -0.52 -16.26 -0.97
N LEU A 190 -1.30 -15.24 -1.32
CA LEU A 190 -1.03 -14.42 -2.50
C LEU A 190 0.18 -13.50 -2.28
N SER A 191 0.35 -12.93 -1.09
CA SER A 191 1.52 -12.09 -0.78
C SER A 191 2.82 -12.89 -0.95
N ARG A 192 2.83 -14.14 -0.47
CA ARG A 192 3.95 -15.07 -0.66
C ARG A 192 4.14 -15.46 -2.13
N ALA A 193 3.05 -15.75 -2.85
CA ALA A 193 3.11 -16.08 -4.26
C ALA A 193 3.72 -14.92 -5.07
N ARG A 194 3.34 -13.65 -4.77
CA ARG A 194 3.92 -12.49 -5.45
C ARG A 194 5.41 -12.34 -5.21
N ALA A 195 5.91 -12.66 -4.02
CA ALA A 195 7.35 -12.66 -3.74
C ALA A 195 8.09 -13.71 -4.60
N ILE A 196 7.57 -14.93 -4.60
CA ILE A 196 8.19 -16.08 -5.29
C ILE A 196 8.19 -15.89 -6.81
N GLU A 197 7.02 -15.65 -7.41
CA GLU A 197 6.88 -15.60 -8.87
C GLU A 197 7.56 -14.38 -9.51
N ASN A 198 7.74 -13.32 -8.72
CA ASN A 198 8.39 -12.08 -9.15
C ASN A 198 9.83 -11.95 -8.66
N ALA A 199 10.34 -12.96 -7.94
CA ALA A 199 11.70 -13.00 -7.40
C ALA A 199 12.06 -11.68 -6.69
N CYS A 200 11.18 -11.18 -5.80
CA CYS A 200 11.28 -9.87 -5.16
C CYS A 200 10.89 -9.91 -3.69
N TYR A 201 11.18 -8.84 -2.95
CA TYR A 201 10.61 -8.65 -1.63
C TYR A 201 9.13 -8.23 -1.72
N VAL A 202 8.32 -8.58 -0.71
CA VAL A 202 6.97 -8.04 -0.53
C VAL A 202 6.81 -7.49 0.87
N ALA A 203 6.63 -6.18 0.98
CA ALA A 203 6.24 -5.50 2.20
C ALA A 203 4.71 -5.41 2.21
N ALA A 204 4.07 -6.39 2.83
CA ALA A 204 2.61 -6.51 2.90
C ALA A 204 2.13 -5.92 4.23
N VAL A 205 1.40 -4.80 4.18
CA VAL A 205 0.91 -4.09 5.36
C VAL A 205 -0.61 -4.10 5.40
N ASN A 206 -1.16 -4.59 6.50
CA ASN A 206 -2.59 -4.64 6.76
C ASN A 206 -2.91 -4.02 8.12
N ARG A 207 -4.15 -3.63 8.33
CA ARG A 207 -4.67 -3.13 9.61
C ARG A 207 -5.25 -4.24 10.48
N ILE A 208 -5.53 -3.92 11.75
CA ILE A 208 -6.39 -4.69 12.64
C ILE A 208 -7.66 -3.89 12.99
N GLY A 209 -8.51 -4.44 13.88
CA GLY A 209 -9.75 -3.83 14.38
C GLY A 209 -10.95 -4.12 13.49
N GLU A 210 -11.90 -3.21 13.48
CA GLU A 210 -13.14 -3.38 12.72
C GLU A 210 -13.62 -2.06 12.10
N ASP A 211 -14.51 -2.17 11.13
CA ASP A 211 -15.29 -1.09 10.57
C ASP A 211 -16.76 -1.57 10.44
N PRO A 212 -17.71 -0.74 9.97
CA PRO A 212 -19.11 -1.15 9.85
C PRO A 212 -19.36 -2.39 9.00
N ALA A 213 -18.44 -2.76 8.11
CA ALA A 213 -18.60 -3.87 7.17
C ALA A 213 -17.75 -5.11 7.50
N CYS A 214 -16.58 -4.94 8.12
CA CYS A 214 -15.58 -6.00 8.22
C CYS A 214 -14.81 -5.97 9.54
N LYS A 215 -14.23 -7.14 9.89
CA LYS A 215 -13.18 -7.28 10.90
C LYS A 215 -11.85 -7.55 10.22
N TYR A 216 -10.78 -7.10 10.87
CA TYR A 216 -9.41 -7.17 10.39
C TYR A 216 -8.51 -7.75 11.48
N ASN A 217 -7.71 -8.74 11.16
CA ASN A 217 -6.81 -9.38 12.12
C ASN A 217 -5.32 -9.21 11.77
N GLY A 218 -4.99 -8.31 10.85
CA GLY A 218 -3.62 -8.02 10.51
C GLY A 218 -3.03 -8.94 9.44
N GLY A 219 -1.87 -9.53 9.73
CA GLY A 219 -1.07 -10.29 8.79
C GLY A 219 -0.05 -9.45 8.05
N THR A 220 0.36 -8.35 8.66
CA THR A 220 1.49 -7.55 8.18
C THR A 220 2.76 -8.36 8.22
N ALA A 221 3.50 -8.39 7.10
CA ALA A 221 4.75 -9.14 6.99
C ALA A 221 5.71 -8.54 5.96
N LEU A 222 7.00 -8.73 6.17
CA LEU A 222 8.02 -8.62 5.13
C LEU A 222 8.36 -10.03 4.67
N ILE A 223 8.22 -10.27 3.37
CA ILE A 223 8.42 -11.55 2.72
C ILE A 223 9.62 -11.42 1.78
N GLY A 224 10.55 -12.35 1.89
CA GLY A 224 11.73 -12.42 1.03
C GLY A 224 11.47 -13.10 -0.33
N PRO A 225 12.43 -13.03 -1.26
CA PRO A 225 12.24 -13.48 -2.64
C PRO A 225 12.04 -14.99 -2.81
N TYR A 226 12.39 -15.81 -1.79
CA TYR A 226 12.07 -17.25 -1.76
C TYR A 226 10.68 -17.55 -1.18
N GLY A 227 9.93 -16.51 -0.77
CA GLY A 227 8.65 -16.64 -0.08
C GLY A 227 8.77 -16.86 1.44
N GLU A 228 9.98 -16.76 1.99
CA GLU A 228 10.22 -16.83 3.43
C GLU A 228 9.68 -15.59 4.16
N THR A 229 9.15 -15.77 5.33
CA THR A 229 8.73 -14.66 6.18
C THR A 229 9.94 -14.14 6.97
N LEU A 230 10.36 -12.91 6.68
CA LEU A 230 11.48 -12.27 7.36
C LEU A 230 11.04 -11.67 8.70
N VAL A 231 9.94 -10.96 8.71
CA VAL A 231 9.25 -10.47 9.91
C VAL A 231 7.74 -10.54 9.71
N GLN A 232 6.99 -10.76 10.80
CA GLN A 232 5.53 -10.82 10.78
C GLN A 232 4.94 -10.27 12.07
N ALA A 233 3.85 -9.52 11.95
CA ALA A 233 3.08 -9.03 13.09
C ALA A 233 2.30 -10.17 13.76
N GLU A 234 2.05 -10.02 15.05
CA GLU A 234 1.12 -10.88 15.79
C GLU A 234 -0.32 -10.57 15.33
N ASP A 235 -1.09 -11.62 15.14
CA ASP A 235 -2.48 -11.49 14.69
C ASP A 235 -3.34 -10.80 15.76
N GLY A 236 -4.19 -9.87 15.32
CA GLY A 236 -5.10 -9.14 16.19
C GLY A 236 -4.43 -8.17 17.18
N ARG A 237 -3.13 -7.90 17.03
CA ARG A 237 -2.40 -6.94 17.87
C ARG A 237 -1.76 -5.86 17.03
N GLU A 238 -1.77 -4.64 17.56
CA GLU A 238 -1.00 -3.57 16.96
C GLU A 238 0.49 -3.87 17.00
N GLY A 239 1.20 -3.45 15.96
CA GLY A 239 2.63 -3.69 15.87
C GLY A 239 3.36 -2.70 14.96
N VAL A 240 4.61 -2.47 15.34
CA VAL A 240 5.60 -1.76 14.52
C VAL A 240 6.75 -2.73 14.31
N LEU A 241 6.92 -3.18 13.08
CA LEU A 241 7.88 -4.22 12.72
C LEU A 241 9.03 -3.63 11.94
N SER A 242 10.24 -3.97 12.35
CA SER A 242 11.44 -3.61 11.60
C SER A 242 11.96 -4.80 10.81
N GLY A 243 12.21 -4.58 9.53
CA GLY A 243 12.83 -5.55 8.64
C GLY A 243 13.91 -4.92 7.78
N GLU A 244 14.56 -5.71 6.98
CA GLU A 244 15.60 -5.24 6.07
C GLU A 244 15.38 -5.77 4.65
N ILE A 245 15.51 -4.90 3.66
CA ILE A 245 15.62 -5.25 2.25
C ILE A 245 17.11 -5.24 1.90
N ASP A 246 17.65 -6.43 1.62
CA ASP A 246 19.05 -6.62 1.22
C ASP A 246 19.15 -6.79 -0.29
N LEU A 247 19.56 -5.73 -0.98
CA LEU A 247 19.77 -5.77 -2.44
C LEU A 247 20.91 -6.69 -2.84
N GLY A 248 21.95 -6.88 -2.02
CA GLY A 248 23.04 -7.79 -2.30
C GLY A 248 22.55 -9.24 -2.33
N HIS A 249 21.69 -9.59 -1.37
CA HIS A 249 21.02 -10.89 -1.35
C HIS A 249 20.13 -11.08 -2.60
N LEU A 250 19.31 -10.09 -2.96
CA LEU A 250 18.43 -10.15 -4.12
C LEU A 250 19.21 -10.32 -5.42
N VAL A 251 20.27 -9.54 -5.63
CA VAL A 251 21.15 -9.66 -6.80
C VAL A 251 21.78 -11.06 -6.88
N SER A 252 22.27 -11.58 -5.75
CA SER A 252 22.84 -12.94 -5.69
C SER A 252 21.79 -14.01 -6.01
N TYR A 253 20.54 -13.80 -5.59
CA TYR A 253 19.43 -14.68 -5.92
C TYR A 253 19.15 -14.67 -7.43
N HIS A 254 19.01 -13.51 -8.06
CA HIS A 254 18.75 -13.37 -9.50
C HIS A 254 19.88 -13.96 -10.34
N GLN A 255 21.14 -13.83 -9.91
CA GLN A 255 22.28 -14.45 -10.61
C GLN A 255 22.25 -15.98 -10.57
N LYS A 256 21.83 -16.57 -9.45
CA LYS A 256 21.73 -18.04 -9.28
C LYS A 256 20.49 -18.63 -9.91
N PHE A 257 19.39 -17.88 -9.93
CA PHE A 257 18.11 -18.32 -10.44
C PHE A 257 17.43 -17.18 -11.23
N PRO A 258 17.80 -16.99 -12.52
CA PRO A 258 17.37 -15.86 -13.34
C PRO A 258 15.95 -16.04 -13.91
N VAL A 259 14.97 -16.44 -13.10
CA VAL A 259 13.60 -16.80 -13.50
C VAL A 259 12.85 -15.69 -14.25
N LEU A 260 13.22 -14.42 -14.04
CA LEU A 260 12.59 -13.30 -14.75
C LEU A 260 12.99 -13.25 -16.24
N GLN A 261 14.12 -13.87 -16.63
CA GLN A 261 14.56 -13.94 -18.03
C GLN A 261 13.75 -14.94 -18.85
N ASP A 262 13.06 -15.87 -18.19
CA ASP A 262 12.21 -16.89 -18.84
C ASP A 262 10.76 -16.40 -18.98
N ALA A 263 10.45 -15.17 -18.55
CA ALA A 263 9.10 -14.64 -18.57
C ALA A 263 8.65 -14.27 -19.99
N ASP A 264 7.38 -14.55 -20.27
CA ASP A 264 6.74 -14.10 -21.51
C ASP A 264 6.59 -12.58 -21.55
N ASP A 265 6.75 -11.99 -22.72
CA ASP A 265 6.41 -10.59 -22.97
C ASP A 265 4.91 -10.42 -23.16
N PHE A 266 4.36 -9.36 -22.59
CA PHE A 266 2.94 -9.00 -22.77
C PHE A 266 2.72 -7.49 -22.58
N ASP A 267 1.67 -6.96 -23.19
CA ASP A 267 1.23 -5.58 -23.04
C ASP A 267 -0.02 -5.51 -22.16
N LEU A 268 0.02 -4.63 -21.16
CA LEU A 268 -1.17 -4.25 -20.41
C LEU A 268 -1.92 -3.20 -21.22
N LYS A 269 -3.13 -3.54 -21.64
CA LYS A 269 -4.04 -2.54 -22.23
C LYS A 269 -4.69 -1.75 -21.10
N PRO A 270 -4.72 -0.41 -21.19
CA PRO A 270 -5.33 0.47 -20.19
C PRO A 270 -6.83 0.26 -20.03
#